data_95e5f9203f6593e49da0633cc7678613
#
_entry.id   95e5f9203f6593e49da0633cc7678613
#
_cell.length_a   1.000
_cell.length_b   1.000
_cell.length_c   1.000
_cell.angle_alpha   90.00
_cell.angle_beta   90.00
_cell.angle_gamma   90.00
#
_symmetry.space_group_name_H-M   'P 1'
#
loop_
_entity.id
_entity.type
_entity.pdbx_description
1 polymer ?
#
loop_
_entity_poly.entity_id
_entity_poly.type
_entity_poly.pdbx_seq_one_letter_code
_entity_poly.pdbx_strand_id
1 'polypeptide(L)'
;MLRDGKYSVWLRTPLAEGMGVVVLAPDGTLSGGDTIMSYTGHWRIEGEQFEATVFATRHSPGPGAFGEVDDLEVTLTGRSKGGVTASCKGVAKQAPSLRLEATLVRMGDG
;
A
#
# COMPACT_ATOMS: atom_id res chain seq x y z
N MET A 1 -10.24 -14.63 -3.09
CA MET A 1 -10.45 -13.44 -2.26
C MET A 1 -9.23 -13.18 -1.39
N LEU A 2 -8.77 -11.96 -1.32
CA LEU A 2 -7.60 -11.61 -0.53
C LEU A 2 -7.91 -11.76 0.96
N ARG A 3 -6.99 -12.37 1.70
CA ARG A 3 -7.18 -12.61 3.13
C ARG A 3 -6.34 -11.65 3.96
N ASP A 4 -6.73 -11.50 5.23
CA ASP A 4 -5.87 -10.84 6.21
C ASP A 4 -4.52 -11.56 6.29
N GLY A 5 -3.49 -10.85 6.72
CA GLY A 5 -2.16 -11.39 6.84
C GLY A 5 -1.08 -10.37 6.53
N LYS A 6 0.13 -10.85 6.42
CA LYS A 6 1.31 -10.04 6.13
C LYS A 6 1.65 -10.13 4.65
N TYR A 7 1.87 -8.98 4.04
CA TYR A 7 2.14 -8.86 2.61
C TYR A 7 3.40 -8.05 2.36
N SER A 8 4.21 -8.49 1.39
CA SER A 8 5.19 -7.60 0.81
C SER A 8 4.48 -6.69 -0.18
N VAL A 9 4.94 -5.45 -0.28
CA VAL A 9 4.35 -4.45 -1.16
C VAL A 9 5.46 -3.90 -2.05
N TRP A 10 5.23 -3.93 -3.35
CA TRP A 10 6.09 -3.27 -4.32
C TRP A 10 5.36 -2.05 -4.83
N LEU A 11 5.95 -0.89 -4.60
CA LEU A 11 5.39 0.41 -4.96
C LEU A 11 6.16 1.00 -6.13
N ARG A 12 5.45 1.54 -7.10
CA ARG A 12 6.06 2.19 -8.24
C ARG A 12 5.29 3.44 -8.66
N THR A 13 6.03 4.53 -8.82
CA THR A 13 5.55 5.75 -9.46
C THR A 13 6.54 6.13 -10.56
N PRO A 14 6.23 7.12 -11.43
CA PRO A 14 7.22 7.61 -12.38
C PRO A 14 8.48 8.20 -11.75
N LEU A 15 8.45 8.54 -10.46
CA LEU A 15 9.62 9.12 -9.77
C LEU A 15 10.52 8.06 -9.17
N ALA A 16 9.99 6.95 -8.67
CA ALA A 16 10.79 5.98 -7.93
C ALA A 16 10.03 4.67 -7.72
N GLU A 17 10.76 3.65 -7.29
CA GLU A 17 10.22 2.38 -6.85
C GLU A 17 10.62 2.14 -5.40
N GLY A 18 9.81 1.38 -4.68
CA GLY A 18 10.11 1.01 -3.31
C GLY A 18 9.46 -0.31 -2.94
N MET A 19 9.96 -0.90 -1.87
CA MET A 19 9.39 -2.13 -1.30
C MET A 19 9.15 -1.94 0.18
N GLY A 20 8.04 -2.48 0.65
CA GLY A 20 7.69 -2.42 2.05
C GLY A 20 6.91 -3.65 2.47
N VAL A 21 6.39 -3.59 3.68
CA VAL A 21 5.58 -4.66 4.26
C VAL A 21 4.33 -4.03 4.87
N VAL A 22 3.18 -4.67 4.64
CA VAL A 22 1.94 -4.26 5.29
C VAL A 22 1.29 -5.47 5.96
N VAL A 23 0.60 -5.19 7.06
CA VAL A 23 -0.25 -6.17 7.73
C VAL A 23 -1.69 -5.72 7.51
N LEU A 24 -2.46 -6.61 6.90
CA LEU A 24 -3.91 -6.44 6.74
C LEU A 24 -4.57 -7.20 7.86
N ALA A 25 -5.06 -6.49 8.87
CA ALA A 25 -5.64 -7.12 10.04
C ALA A 25 -7.10 -7.52 9.80
N PRO A 26 -7.60 -8.55 10.50
CA PRO A 26 -8.98 -9.02 10.31
C PRO A 26 -10.04 -7.98 10.63
N ASP A 27 -9.72 -6.99 11.46
CA ASP A 27 -10.64 -5.91 11.81
C ASP A 27 -10.74 -4.79 10.76
N GLY A 28 -10.01 -4.92 9.65
CA GLY A 28 -10.02 -3.93 8.59
C GLY A 28 -8.94 -2.86 8.72
N THR A 29 -8.06 -2.95 9.71
CA THR A 29 -6.95 -2.01 9.82
C THR A 29 -5.76 -2.46 8.99
N LEU A 30 -4.96 -1.49 8.56
CA LEU A 30 -3.73 -1.69 7.80
C LEU A 30 -2.59 -0.99 8.53
N SER A 31 -1.46 -1.67 8.65
CA SER A 31 -0.26 -1.09 9.24
C SER A 31 0.97 -1.62 8.52
N GLY A 32 2.10 -0.93 8.66
CA GLY A 32 3.35 -1.37 8.06
C GLY A 32 4.27 -0.23 7.75
N GLY A 33 5.13 -0.44 6.76
CA GLY A 33 6.06 0.59 6.34
C GLY A 33 7.16 0.06 5.44
N ASP A 34 8.02 1.00 5.05
CA ASP A 34 9.25 0.72 4.32
C ASP A 34 10.40 1.47 5.00
N THR A 35 11.55 1.61 4.33
CA THR A 35 12.72 2.27 4.91
C THR A 35 12.54 3.78 5.10
N ILE A 36 11.56 4.37 4.45
CA ILE A 36 11.34 5.83 4.43
C ILE A 36 10.04 6.22 5.13
N MET A 37 8.98 5.43 4.95
CA MET A 37 7.63 5.78 5.38
C MET A 37 7.04 4.72 6.30
N SER A 38 6.20 5.16 7.23
CA SER A 38 5.33 4.29 8.01
C SER A 38 3.92 4.38 7.45
N TYR A 39 3.21 3.24 7.42
CA TYR A 39 1.86 3.14 6.88
C TYR A 39 0.86 2.81 7.96
N THR A 40 -0.28 3.51 7.95
CA THR A 40 -1.46 3.16 8.72
C THR A 40 -2.68 3.35 7.83
N GLY A 41 -3.78 2.73 8.17
CA GLY A 41 -5.00 2.92 7.40
C GLY A 41 -5.98 1.79 7.57
N HIS A 42 -6.77 1.57 6.53
CA HIS A 42 -7.77 0.52 6.53
C HIS A 42 -7.94 -0.06 5.14
N TRP A 43 -8.46 -1.26 5.09
CA TRP A 43 -8.66 -2.01 3.86
C TRP A 43 -9.99 -2.74 3.90
N ARG A 44 -10.48 -3.08 2.72
CA ARG A 44 -11.63 -3.96 2.58
C ARG A 44 -11.52 -4.74 1.29
N ILE A 45 -12.20 -5.87 1.27
CA ILE A 45 -12.29 -6.73 0.09
C ILE A 45 -13.76 -7.05 -0.17
N GLU A 46 -14.15 -7.02 -1.43
CA GLU A 46 -15.49 -7.38 -1.85
C GLU A 46 -15.35 -8.27 -3.08
N GLY A 47 -15.53 -9.58 -2.87
CA GLY A 47 -15.18 -10.55 -3.88
C GLY A 47 -13.68 -10.53 -4.16
N GLU A 48 -13.29 -10.20 -5.39
CA GLU A 48 -11.89 -10.03 -5.77
C GLU A 48 -11.45 -8.57 -5.79
N GLN A 49 -12.36 -7.65 -5.51
CA GLN A 49 -12.04 -6.24 -5.53
C GLN A 49 -11.48 -5.80 -4.19
N PHE A 50 -10.28 -5.22 -4.23
CA PHE A 50 -9.56 -4.72 -3.06
C PHE A 50 -9.57 -3.20 -3.06
N GLU A 51 -9.82 -2.61 -1.89
CA GLU A 51 -9.72 -1.17 -1.67
C GLU A 51 -9.00 -0.91 -0.36
N ALA A 52 -8.18 0.13 -0.34
CA ALA A 52 -7.51 0.56 0.88
C ALA A 52 -7.29 2.06 0.86
N THR A 53 -7.31 2.64 2.06
CA THR A 53 -6.85 4.01 2.28
C THR A 53 -5.63 3.92 3.18
N VAL A 54 -4.52 4.47 2.72
CA VAL A 54 -3.23 4.37 3.40
C VAL A 54 -2.74 5.78 3.74
N PHE A 55 -2.44 5.99 5.00
CA PHE A 55 -1.77 7.20 5.48
C PHE A 55 -0.30 6.87 5.66
N ALA A 56 0.55 7.51 4.86
CA ALA A 56 1.99 7.29 4.90
C ALA A 56 2.66 8.51 5.50
N THR A 57 3.52 8.29 6.48
CA THR A 57 4.25 9.35 7.19
C THR A 57 5.74 9.04 7.13
N ARG A 58 6.53 10.04 6.77
CA ARG A 58 7.99 9.90 6.69
C ARG A 58 8.60 9.72 8.07
N HIS A 59 9.47 8.72 8.21
CA HIS A 59 10.24 8.49 9.44
C HIS A 59 11.75 8.52 9.21
N SER A 60 12.19 8.61 7.97
CA SER A 60 13.62 8.66 7.63
C SER A 60 13.86 9.63 6.49
N PRO A 61 15.04 10.27 6.42
CA PRO A 61 15.36 11.15 5.28
C PRO A 61 15.52 10.33 4.00
N GLY A 62 15.29 10.98 2.88
CA GLY A 62 15.42 10.39 1.56
C GLY A 62 14.14 10.47 0.74
N PRO A 63 14.23 10.27 -0.57
CA PRO A 63 13.04 10.29 -1.43
C PRO A 63 12.29 8.96 -1.33
N GLY A 64 10.98 9.04 -1.11
CA GLY A 64 10.07 7.92 -1.24
C GLY A 64 9.51 7.83 -2.65
N ALA A 65 8.53 6.96 -2.86
CA ALA A 65 7.88 6.77 -4.17
C ALA A 65 7.21 8.06 -4.69
N PHE A 66 6.82 8.96 -3.79
CA PHE A 66 6.23 10.26 -4.14
C PHE A 66 7.21 11.42 -3.94
N GLY A 67 8.52 11.15 -3.99
CA GLY A 67 9.54 12.16 -3.79
C GLY A 67 9.74 12.51 -2.32
N GLU A 68 9.81 13.80 -2.00
CA GLU A 68 10.13 14.27 -0.65
C GLU A 68 8.91 14.71 0.17
N VAL A 69 7.72 14.27 -0.21
CA VAL A 69 6.51 14.57 0.55
C VAL A 69 6.51 13.78 1.87
N ASP A 70 6.23 14.46 2.98
CA ASP A 70 6.32 13.87 4.30
C ASP A 70 5.08 13.12 4.75
N ASP A 71 3.90 13.58 4.34
CA ASP A 71 2.63 12.99 4.71
C ASP A 71 1.78 12.78 3.46
N LEU A 72 1.26 11.57 3.30
CA LEU A 72 0.45 11.20 2.15
C LEU A 72 -0.82 10.49 2.60
N GLU A 73 -1.90 10.78 1.91
CA GLU A 73 -3.11 9.97 1.98
C GLU A 73 -3.32 9.33 0.61
N VAL A 74 -3.18 8.01 0.53
CA VAL A 74 -3.21 7.26 -0.70
C VAL A 74 -4.46 6.39 -0.74
N THR A 75 -5.20 6.46 -1.83
CA THR A 75 -6.31 5.54 -2.09
C THR A 75 -5.86 4.50 -3.09
N LEU A 76 -5.98 3.23 -2.72
CA LEU A 76 -5.64 2.10 -3.57
C LEU A 76 -6.89 1.35 -3.97
N THR A 77 -6.97 0.98 -5.24
CA THR A 77 -8.01 0.07 -5.73
C THR A 77 -7.35 -0.98 -6.61
N GLY A 78 -7.82 -2.20 -6.52
CA GLY A 78 -7.22 -3.26 -7.31
C GLY A 78 -8.00 -4.56 -7.25
N ARG A 79 -7.36 -5.61 -7.77
CA ARG A 79 -7.94 -6.95 -7.79
C ARG A 79 -7.01 -7.95 -7.13
N SER A 80 -7.60 -8.81 -6.33
CA SER A 80 -6.88 -9.95 -5.78
C SER A 80 -6.92 -11.12 -6.74
N LYS A 81 -5.90 -11.97 -6.66
CA LYS A 81 -5.80 -13.17 -7.49
C LYS A 81 -5.37 -14.33 -6.62
N GLY A 82 -6.22 -15.35 -6.52
CA GLY A 82 -5.93 -16.55 -5.75
C GLY A 82 -5.78 -16.33 -4.24
N GLY A 83 -6.18 -15.18 -3.72
CA GLY A 83 -6.09 -14.87 -2.30
C GLY A 83 -4.69 -14.58 -1.78
N VAL A 84 -3.67 -14.54 -2.65
CA VAL A 84 -2.26 -14.35 -2.27
C VAL A 84 -1.62 -13.12 -2.88
N THR A 85 -2.18 -12.58 -3.97
CA THR A 85 -1.66 -11.38 -4.62
C THR A 85 -2.77 -10.38 -4.89
N ALA A 86 -2.40 -9.10 -4.93
CA ALA A 86 -3.29 -8.05 -5.39
C ALA A 86 -2.51 -7.06 -6.22
N SER A 87 -3.05 -6.69 -7.38
CA SER A 87 -2.50 -5.66 -8.24
C SER A 87 -3.36 -4.43 -8.11
N CYS A 88 -2.77 -3.33 -7.66
CA CYS A 88 -3.51 -2.13 -7.31
C CYS A 88 -2.97 -0.93 -8.06
N LYS A 89 -3.84 0.04 -8.25
CA LYS A 89 -3.49 1.38 -8.70
C LYS A 89 -3.93 2.35 -7.62
N GLY A 90 -3.20 3.43 -7.48
CA GLY A 90 -3.51 4.40 -6.46
C GLY A 90 -3.15 5.81 -6.85
N VAL A 91 -3.65 6.72 -6.05
CA VAL A 91 -3.37 8.13 -6.17
C VAL A 91 -3.26 8.71 -4.77
N ALA A 92 -2.30 9.60 -4.58
CA ALA A 92 -2.15 10.35 -3.34
C ALA A 92 -2.87 11.69 -3.46
N LYS A 93 -3.56 12.07 -2.40
CA LYS A 93 -4.28 13.34 -2.34
C LYS A 93 -3.34 14.54 -2.57
N GLN A 94 -2.11 14.43 -2.09
CA GLN A 94 -1.10 15.47 -2.17
C GLN A 94 -0.36 15.51 -3.52
N ALA A 95 -0.54 14.49 -4.35
CA ALA A 95 0.09 14.40 -5.66
C ALA A 95 -0.86 13.71 -6.65
N PRO A 96 -2.01 14.35 -6.98
CA PRO A 96 -3.08 13.67 -7.72
C PRO A 96 -2.73 13.34 -9.17
N SER A 97 -1.73 13.99 -9.74
CA SER A 97 -1.28 13.70 -11.10
C SER A 97 -0.26 12.56 -11.18
N LEU A 98 0.23 12.10 -10.03
CA LEU A 98 1.26 11.06 -9.97
C LEU A 98 0.61 9.70 -9.69
N ARG A 99 0.67 8.81 -10.66
CA ARG A 99 0.06 7.48 -10.54
C ARG A 99 0.94 6.52 -9.78
N LEU A 100 0.35 5.80 -8.85
CA LEU A 100 1.00 4.76 -8.09
C LEU A 100 0.50 3.40 -8.55
N GLU A 101 1.42 2.46 -8.73
CA GLU A 101 1.11 1.05 -8.86
C GLU A 101 1.64 0.33 -7.62
N ALA A 102 0.84 -0.57 -7.08
CA ALA A 102 1.22 -1.36 -5.92
C ALA A 102 0.88 -2.82 -6.17
N THR A 103 1.84 -3.69 -5.90
CA THR A 103 1.63 -5.14 -5.98
C THR A 103 1.85 -5.72 -4.59
N LEU A 104 0.83 -6.41 -4.09
CA LEU A 104 0.88 -7.07 -2.78
C LEU A 104 1.05 -8.56 -2.98
N VAL A 105 1.98 -9.16 -2.24
CA VAL A 105 2.20 -10.61 -2.26
C VAL A 105 2.22 -11.12 -0.82
N ARG A 106 1.35 -12.07 -0.53
CA ARG A 106 1.19 -12.60 0.82
C ARG A 106 2.45 -13.31 1.27
N MET A 107 2.90 -12.98 2.48
CA MET A 107 4.09 -13.57 3.11
C MET A 107 3.73 -14.59 4.18
N GLY A 108 2.59 -14.40 4.86
CA GLY A 108 2.18 -15.25 5.97
C GLY A 108 0.98 -14.66 6.71
N ASP A 109 0.74 -15.15 7.90
CA ASP A 109 -0.46 -14.79 8.68
C ASP A 109 -0.29 -13.53 9.53
N GLY A 110 0.77 -12.84 9.36
CA GLY A 110 1.03 -11.63 10.11
C GLY A 110 1.88 -11.91 11.33
#